data_e923b4103ed7f8a9b1d391ec3b3020a5
#
_entry.id   e923b4103ed7f8a9b1d391ec3b3020a5
#
_cell.length_a   1.000
_cell.length_b   1.000
_cell.length_c   1.000
_cell.angle_alpha   90.00
_cell.angle_beta   90.00
_cell.angle_gamma   90.00
#
_symmetry.space_group_name_H-M   'P 1'
#
loop_
_entity.id
_entity.type
_entity.pdbx_description
1 polymer ?
#
loop_
_entity_poly.entity_id
_entity_poly.type
_entity_poly.pdbx_seq_one_letter_code
_entity_poly.pdbx_strand_id
1 'polypeptide(L)'
;MKINLKNFQENKNVVLEEDLDAEDLDIDIGVMRFPEAIGLKVEAWKSGQDLTVQAHIEGERQFTCSLCLEEFNNLFEKDITLHYDIKGLDSVTLDPDIREEIILDHPIRILCRPDCRGLCAFCGANLNEGSCDCENTKE
;
A
#
# COMPACT_ATOMS: atom_id res chain seq x y z
N MET A 1 11.26 3.48 8.25
CA MET A 1 11.41 3.70 9.71
C MET A 1 12.48 2.78 10.27
N LYS A 2 13.35 3.33 11.05
CA LYS A 2 14.39 2.57 11.74
C LYS A 2 14.13 2.62 13.24
N ILE A 3 14.14 1.46 13.89
CA ILE A 3 13.93 1.34 15.33
C ILE A 3 15.27 1.12 16.00
N ASN A 4 15.62 2.00 16.95
CA ASN A 4 16.83 1.86 17.76
C ASN A 4 16.50 1.03 18.98
N LEU A 5 17.11 -0.16 19.09
CA LEU A 5 16.85 -1.11 20.15
C LEU A 5 17.35 -0.66 21.52
N LYS A 6 18.25 0.31 21.55
CA LYS A 6 18.77 0.86 22.82
C LYS A 6 17.69 1.60 23.62
N ASN A 7 16.64 2.06 22.96
CA ASN A 7 15.53 2.77 23.60
C ASN A 7 14.48 1.83 24.18
N PHE A 8 14.62 0.54 23.97
CA PHE A 8 13.65 -0.45 24.44
C PHE A 8 14.01 -1.01 25.79
N GLN A 9 13.02 -1.09 26.63
CA GLN A 9 13.11 -1.79 27.91
C GLN A 9 12.29 -3.08 27.81
N GLU A 10 12.69 -4.10 28.56
CA GLU A 10 11.99 -5.38 28.61
C GLU A 10 10.51 -5.17 28.97
N ASN A 11 9.62 -5.76 28.20
CA ASN A 11 8.16 -5.74 28.40
C ASN A 11 7.53 -4.36 28.39
N LYS A 12 8.17 -3.36 27.81
CA LYS A 12 7.59 -2.02 27.61
C LYS A 12 7.30 -1.76 26.15
N ASN A 13 6.12 -1.22 25.90
CA ASN A 13 5.68 -0.83 24.56
C ASN A 13 6.22 0.55 24.21
N VAL A 14 6.69 0.69 22.98
CA VAL A 14 7.11 1.96 22.39
C VAL A 14 6.21 2.26 21.22
N VAL A 15 5.66 3.47 21.16
CA VAL A 15 4.81 3.93 20.05
C VAL A 15 5.56 4.96 19.25
N LEU A 16 5.67 4.75 17.95
CA LEU A 16 6.34 5.62 17.01
C LEU A 16 5.39 5.97 15.86
N GLU A 17 5.46 7.21 15.40
CA GLU A 17 4.69 7.67 14.24
C GLU A 17 5.62 8.33 13.25
N GLU A 18 5.42 8.06 11.97
CA GLU A 18 6.20 8.65 10.90
C GLU A 18 5.38 8.73 9.62
N ASP A 19 5.63 9.77 8.84
CA ASP A 19 5.09 9.87 7.48
C ASP A 19 6.16 9.38 6.51
N LEU A 20 5.79 8.42 5.67
CA LEU A 20 6.70 7.82 4.69
C LEU A 20 6.41 8.37 3.31
N ASP A 21 7.49 8.68 2.59
CA ASP A 21 7.40 9.10 1.19
C ASP A 21 7.44 7.86 0.30
N ALA A 22 6.49 7.77 -0.64
CA ALA A 22 6.44 6.66 -1.58
C ALA A 22 7.69 6.53 -2.44
N GLU A 23 8.34 7.65 -2.76
CA GLU A 23 9.60 7.65 -3.50
C GLU A 23 10.73 6.99 -2.71
N ASP A 24 10.80 7.26 -1.41
CA ASP A 24 11.82 6.68 -0.54
C ASP A 24 11.62 5.17 -0.35
N LEU A 25 10.37 4.71 -0.42
CA LEU A 25 10.04 3.29 -0.33
C LEU A 25 10.06 2.56 -1.67
N ASP A 26 10.14 3.30 -2.77
CA ASP A 26 10.09 2.74 -4.13
C ASP A 26 8.85 1.86 -4.36
N ILE A 27 7.68 2.37 -3.99
CA ILE A 27 6.41 1.64 -4.10
C ILE A 27 5.49 2.13 -5.22
N ASP A 28 5.91 3.11 -6.00
CA ASP A 28 5.20 3.51 -7.21
C ASP A 28 5.45 2.47 -8.31
N ILE A 29 4.45 1.66 -8.59
CA ILE A 29 4.57 0.51 -9.52
C ILE A 29 3.81 0.72 -10.83
N GLY A 30 3.62 1.96 -11.24
CA GLY A 30 2.95 2.30 -12.49
C GLY A 30 1.44 2.34 -12.38
N VAL A 31 0.81 1.22 -12.08
CA VAL A 31 -0.66 1.12 -11.92
C VAL A 31 -1.14 1.55 -10.54
N MET A 32 -0.24 1.63 -9.56
CA MET A 32 -0.54 2.04 -8.19
C MET A 32 0.45 3.13 -7.77
N ARG A 33 -0.07 4.26 -7.35
CA ARG A 33 0.73 5.42 -6.90
C ARG A 33 0.21 5.92 -5.56
N PHE A 34 1.07 6.61 -4.84
CA PHE A 34 0.72 7.26 -3.58
C PHE A 34 0.95 8.76 -3.75
N PRO A 35 -0.13 9.55 -3.99
CA PRO A 35 0.01 10.98 -4.24
C PRO A 35 0.42 11.77 -3.01
N GLU A 36 0.20 11.23 -1.82
CA GLU A 36 0.55 11.85 -0.56
C GLU A 36 1.43 10.91 0.28
N ALA A 37 2.03 11.45 1.34
CA ALA A 37 2.79 10.64 2.28
C ALA A 37 1.93 9.57 2.94
N ILE A 38 2.54 8.44 3.24
CA ILE A 38 1.89 7.31 3.88
C ILE A 38 2.08 7.44 5.38
N GLY A 39 0.99 7.43 6.14
CA GLY A 39 1.03 7.45 7.60
C GLY A 39 1.40 6.08 8.15
N LEU A 40 2.42 6.04 8.99
CA LEU A 40 2.85 4.83 9.68
C LEU A 40 2.81 5.04 11.18
N LYS A 41 2.05 4.21 11.87
CA LYS A 41 2.01 4.17 13.32
C LYS A 41 2.47 2.80 13.78
N VAL A 42 3.48 2.77 14.60
CA VAL A 42 4.11 1.53 15.05
C VAL A 42 4.04 1.43 16.56
N GLU A 43 3.60 0.29 17.05
CA GLU A 43 3.73 -0.11 18.44
C GLU A 43 4.65 -1.31 18.49
N ALA A 44 5.73 -1.21 19.25
CA ALA A 44 6.73 -2.25 19.32
C ALA A 44 7.09 -2.58 20.76
N TRP A 45 7.40 -3.84 21.01
CA TRP A 45 7.88 -4.29 22.31
C TRP A 45 8.91 -5.39 22.15
N LYS A 46 9.78 -5.45 23.12
CA LYS A 46 10.86 -6.42 23.17
C LYS A 46 10.57 -7.47 24.25
N SER A 47 10.76 -8.73 23.92
CA SER A 47 10.68 -9.84 24.86
C SER A 47 11.89 -10.76 24.63
N GLY A 48 12.88 -10.73 25.57
CA GLY A 48 14.12 -11.48 25.38
C GLY A 48 14.89 -11.02 24.15
N GLN A 49 15.04 -11.91 23.18
CA GLN A 49 15.70 -11.64 21.90
C GLN A 49 14.70 -11.42 20.76
N ASP A 50 13.42 -11.36 21.07
CA ASP A 50 12.37 -11.17 20.09
C ASP A 50 11.82 -9.74 20.16
N LEU A 51 11.68 -9.12 19.02
CA LEU A 51 11.01 -7.84 18.85
C LEU A 51 9.70 -8.07 18.10
N THR A 52 8.60 -7.65 18.67
CA THR A 52 7.31 -7.66 18.00
C THR A 52 6.92 -6.25 17.63
N VAL A 53 6.52 -6.06 16.38
CA VAL A 53 6.12 -4.77 15.83
C VAL A 53 4.72 -4.89 15.27
N GLN A 54 3.80 -4.09 15.78
CA GLN A 54 2.48 -3.92 15.19
C GLN A 54 2.47 -2.58 14.48
N ALA A 55 2.30 -2.62 13.17
CA ALA A 55 2.30 -1.44 12.33
C ALA A 55 0.92 -1.21 11.73
N HIS A 56 0.45 0.03 11.82
CA HIS A 56 -0.75 0.50 11.14
C HIS A 56 -0.31 1.43 10.03
N ILE A 57 -0.67 1.07 8.80
CA ILE A 57 -0.31 1.80 7.60
C ILE A 57 -1.58 2.38 7.01
N GLU A 58 -1.58 3.68 6.74
CA GLU A 58 -2.72 4.33 6.10
C GLU A 58 -2.26 5.33 5.06
N GLY A 59 -3.04 5.48 4.03
CA GLY A 59 -2.72 6.42 2.97
C GLY A 59 -3.77 6.41 1.87
N GLU A 60 -3.57 7.26 0.88
CA GLU A 60 -4.40 7.30 -0.31
C GLU A 60 -3.61 6.71 -1.47
N ARG A 61 -4.21 5.73 -2.14
CA ARG A 61 -3.64 5.14 -3.35
C ARG A 61 -4.35 5.67 -4.58
N GLN A 62 -3.60 5.94 -5.62
CA GLN A 62 -4.13 6.25 -6.92
C GLN A 62 -3.90 5.06 -7.86
N PHE A 63 -4.98 4.55 -8.41
CA PHE A 63 -4.95 3.44 -9.36
C PHE A 63 -5.38 3.88 -10.74
N THR A 64 -4.89 3.16 -11.75
CA THR A 64 -5.42 3.23 -13.12
C THR A 64 -6.30 2.02 -13.36
N CYS A 65 -7.57 2.25 -13.71
CA CYS A 65 -8.50 1.17 -14.02
C CYS A 65 -7.99 0.34 -15.19
N SER A 66 -7.99 -0.99 -15.04
CA SER A 66 -7.49 -1.89 -16.09
C SER A 66 -8.43 -2.01 -17.29
N LEU A 67 -9.67 -1.57 -17.16
CA LEU A 67 -10.67 -1.64 -18.24
C LEU A 67 -10.90 -0.30 -18.93
N CYS A 68 -11.15 0.79 -18.19
CA CYS A 68 -11.45 2.09 -18.78
C CYS A 68 -10.27 3.05 -18.77
N LEU A 69 -9.16 2.68 -18.12
CA LEU A 69 -7.92 3.45 -18.02
C LEU A 69 -8.07 4.78 -17.28
N GLU A 70 -9.18 4.99 -16.58
CA GLU A 70 -9.35 6.17 -15.74
C GLU A 70 -8.59 6.01 -14.42
N GLU A 71 -8.05 7.12 -13.92
CA GLU A 71 -7.42 7.16 -12.62
C GLU A 71 -8.49 7.35 -11.55
N PHE A 72 -8.34 6.64 -10.44
CA PHE A 72 -9.22 6.78 -9.29
C PHE A 72 -8.43 6.61 -8.01
N ASN A 73 -8.92 7.22 -6.93
CA ASN A 73 -8.27 7.15 -5.62
C ASN A 73 -9.02 6.19 -4.72
N ASN A 74 -8.25 5.52 -3.87
CA ASN A 74 -8.77 4.57 -2.90
C ASN A 74 -8.01 4.75 -1.59
N LEU A 75 -8.73 4.82 -0.48
CA LEU A 75 -8.11 4.86 0.83
C LEU A 75 -7.52 3.49 1.16
N PHE A 76 -6.29 3.50 1.61
CA PHE A 76 -5.56 2.31 2.00
C PHE A 76 -5.32 2.31 3.49
N GLU A 77 -5.66 1.22 4.14
CA GLU A 77 -5.43 1.02 5.55
C GLU A 77 -5.11 -0.44 5.78
N LYS A 78 -4.01 -0.72 6.46
CA LYS A 78 -3.58 -2.08 6.72
C LYS A 78 -2.87 -2.17 8.07
N ASP A 79 -3.21 -3.21 8.82
CA ASP A 79 -2.53 -3.57 10.04
C ASP A 79 -1.66 -4.81 9.79
N ILE A 80 -0.40 -4.73 10.18
CA ILE A 80 0.54 -5.84 10.05
C ILE A 80 1.25 -6.09 11.36
N THR A 81 1.66 -7.33 11.57
CA THR A 81 2.48 -7.71 12.72
C THR A 81 3.78 -8.33 12.21
N LEU A 82 4.90 -7.80 12.65
CA LEU A 82 6.23 -8.25 12.26
C LEU A 82 6.96 -8.78 13.49
N HIS A 83 7.73 -9.83 13.30
CA HIS A 83 8.57 -10.43 14.34
C HIS A 83 10.01 -10.45 13.88
N TYR A 84 10.91 -9.99 14.75
CA TYR A 84 12.32 -9.96 14.46
C TYR A 84 13.12 -10.66 15.57
N ASP A 85 14.10 -11.45 15.18
CA ASP A 85 15.14 -11.92 16.07
C ASP A 85 16.19 -10.83 16.16
N ILE A 86 16.33 -10.21 17.32
CA ILE A 86 17.20 -9.06 17.53
C ILE A 86 18.52 -9.39 18.19
N LYS A 87 18.85 -10.66 18.30
CA LYS A 87 20.11 -11.10 18.87
C LYS A 87 21.30 -10.52 18.10
N GLY A 88 22.14 -9.76 18.79
CA GLY A 88 23.31 -9.13 18.19
C GLY A 88 23.00 -7.90 17.34
N LEU A 89 21.76 -7.41 17.34
CA LEU A 89 21.38 -6.21 16.60
C LEU A 89 21.26 -4.99 17.51
N ASP A 90 21.64 -3.83 17.00
CA ASP A 90 21.46 -2.54 17.67
C ASP A 90 20.21 -1.80 17.17
N SER A 91 19.75 -2.13 15.99
CA SER A 91 18.59 -1.48 15.35
C SER A 91 17.93 -2.40 14.35
N VAL A 92 16.68 -2.08 14.01
CA VAL A 92 15.90 -2.77 13.00
C VAL A 92 15.32 -1.75 12.03
N THR A 93 15.44 -2.01 10.72
CA THR A 93 14.85 -1.19 9.68
C THR A 93 13.56 -1.85 9.19
N LEU A 94 12.45 -1.12 9.27
CA LEU A 94 11.14 -1.63 8.88
C LEU A 94 10.81 -1.41 7.40
N ASP A 95 11.50 -0.52 6.73
CA ASP A 95 11.17 -0.08 5.38
C ASP A 95 11.02 -1.23 4.36
N PRO A 96 11.94 -2.22 4.28
CA PRO A 96 11.78 -3.32 3.33
C PRO A 96 10.52 -4.16 3.57
N ASP A 97 10.21 -4.43 4.83
CA ASP A 97 9.05 -5.25 5.20
C ASP A 97 7.74 -4.49 4.95
N ILE A 98 7.71 -3.20 5.26
CA ILE A 98 6.55 -2.34 4.99
C ILE A 98 6.33 -2.22 3.49
N ARG A 99 7.38 -2.02 2.72
CA ARG A 99 7.34 -1.97 1.26
C ARG A 99 6.72 -3.24 0.68
N GLU A 100 7.20 -4.38 1.12
CA GLU A 100 6.71 -5.67 0.66
C GLU A 100 5.21 -5.84 0.95
N GLU A 101 4.78 -5.50 2.16
CA GLU A 101 3.37 -5.60 2.54
C GLU A 101 2.48 -4.67 1.72
N ILE A 102 2.93 -3.47 1.43
CA ILE A 102 2.18 -2.52 0.60
C ILE A 102 2.07 -3.02 -0.83
N ILE A 103 3.16 -3.51 -1.40
CA ILE A 103 3.19 -4.00 -2.78
C ILE A 103 2.33 -5.25 -2.94
N LEU A 104 2.36 -6.17 -1.98
CA LEU A 104 1.58 -7.39 -2.04
C LEU A 104 0.08 -7.15 -1.84
N ASP A 105 -0.31 -6.02 -1.29
CA ASP A 105 -1.71 -5.70 -1.01
C ASP A 105 -2.46 -5.08 -2.19
N HIS A 106 -1.85 -4.96 -3.37
CA HIS A 106 -2.58 -4.44 -4.51
C HIS A 106 -3.54 -5.49 -5.08
N PRO A 107 -4.72 -5.11 -5.55
CA PRO A 107 -5.67 -6.08 -6.11
C PRO A 107 -5.15 -6.68 -7.41
N ILE A 108 -5.49 -7.95 -7.64
CA ILE A 108 -5.12 -8.66 -8.88
C ILE A 108 -5.75 -7.96 -10.09
N ARG A 109 -6.98 -7.48 -9.92
CA ARG A 109 -7.71 -6.77 -10.95
C ARG A 109 -8.12 -5.40 -10.43
N ILE A 110 -7.60 -4.35 -11.05
CA ILE A 110 -7.83 -2.97 -10.62
C ILE A 110 -8.98 -2.39 -11.44
N LEU A 111 -10.12 -2.14 -10.79
CA LEU A 111 -11.30 -1.57 -11.42
C LEU A 111 -11.74 -0.32 -10.67
N CYS A 112 -12.11 0.73 -11.41
CA CYS A 112 -12.64 1.95 -10.80
C CYS A 112 -13.96 1.71 -10.08
N ARG A 113 -14.71 0.69 -10.51
CA ARG A 113 -15.93 0.20 -9.86
C ARG A 113 -16.15 -1.26 -10.26
N PRO A 114 -16.88 -2.05 -9.46
CA PRO A 114 -17.09 -3.48 -9.75
C PRO A 114 -17.75 -3.75 -11.09
N ASP A 115 -18.60 -2.84 -11.57
CA ASP A 115 -19.36 -2.95 -12.81
C ASP A 115 -18.75 -2.15 -13.96
N CYS A 116 -17.45 -1.86 -13.92
CA CYS A 116 -16.76 -1.10 -14.97
C CYS A 116 -16.91 -1.81 -16.32
N ARG A 117 -17.44 -1.07 -17.31
CA ARG A 117 -17.65 -1.58 -18.67
C ARG A 117 -16.41 -1.46 -19.56
N GLY A 118 -15.45 -0.64 -19.15
CA GLY A 118 -14.23 -0.42 -19.90
C GLY A 118 -14.39 0.52 -21.07
N LEU A 119 -13.45 0.43 -22.00
CA LEU A 119 -13.43 1.21 -23.22
C LEU A 119 -13.95 0.39 -24.40
N CYS A 120 -14.58 1.07 -25.36
CA CYS A 120 -14.94 0.42 -26.61
C CYS A 120 -13.69 -0.02 -27.37
N ALA A 121 -13.66 -1.29 -27.80
CA ALA A 121 -12.52 -1.83 -28.55
C ALA A 121 -12.34 -1.19 -29.93
N PHE A 122 -13.35 -0.53 -30.45
CA PHE A 122 -13.33 0.07 -31.78
C PHE A 122 -13.02 1.57 -31.78
N CYS A 123 -13.69 2.35 -30.92
CA CYS A 123 -13.53 3.82 -30.92
C CYS A 123 -12.85 4.37 -29.66
N GLY A 124 -12.63 3.56 -28.63
CA GLY A 124 -12.02 3.98 -27.37
C GLY A 124 -12.94 4.77 -26.46
N ALA A 125 -14.24 4.86 -26.75
CA ALA A 125 -15.19 5.55 -25.89
C ALA A 125 -15.34 4.84 -24.55
N ASN A 126 -15.49 5.61 -23.47
CA ASN A 126 -15.72 5.03 -22.14
C ASN A 126 -17.17 4.57 -22.02
N LEU A 127 -17.37 3.28 -21.96
CA LEU A 127 -18.69 2.66 -21.92
C LEU A 127 -19.41 2.86 -20.58
N ASN A 128 -18.73 3.35 -19.56
CA ASN A 128 -19.35 3.74 -18.28
C ASN A 128 -20.14 5.04 -18.40
N GLU A 129 -19.76 5.90 -19.34
CA GLU A 129 -20.40 7.20 -19.56
C GLU A 129 -21.56 7.13 -20.56
N GLY A 130 -21.72 6.00 -21.22
CA GLY A 130 -22.78 5.79 -22.18
C GLY A 130 -22.41 4.74 -23.23
N SER A 131 -23.28 4.57 -24.22
CA SER A 131 -22.99 3.69 -25.34
C SER A 131 -22.28 4.46 -26.47
N CYS A 132 -21.60 3.73 -27.34
CA CYS A 132 -20.96 4.29 -28.53
C CYS A 132 -21.63 3.80 -29.78
N ASP A 133 -21.38 4.48 -30.92
CA ASP A 133 -21.97 4.14 -32.22
C ASP A 133 -21.38 2.86 -32.83
N CYS A 134 -20.34 2.31 -32.20
CA CYS A 134 -19.74 1.05 -32.65
C CYS A 134 -20.45 -0.20 -32.17
N GLU A 135 -21.52 -0.07 -31.42
CA GLU A 135 -22.22 -1.18 -30.78
C GLU A 135 -22.69 -2.25 -31.76
N ASN A 136 -23.16 -1.82 -32.93
CA ASN A 136 -23.67 -2.71 -33.96
C ASN A 136 -22.57 -3.51 -34.68
N THR A 137 -21.29 -3.21 -34.44
CA THR A 137 -20.18 -3.87 -35.11
C THR A 137 -19.42 -4.86 -34.20
N LYS A 138 -19.93 -5.10 -33.01
CA LYS A 138 -19.27 -5.97 -32.02
C LYS A 138 -19.50 -7.45 -32.22
N GLU A 139 -20.18 -7.87 -33.17
CA GLU A 139 -20.48 -9.28 -33.38
C GLU A 139 -19.30 -10.13 -33.79
#